data_74469f3b83f1823ef7cee33005ba2901
#
_entry.id   74469f3b83f1823ef7cee33005ba2901
#
_cell.length_a   1.000
_cell.length_b   1.000
_cell.length_c   1.000
_cell.angle_alpha   90.00
_cell.angle_beta   90.00
_cell.angle_gamma   90.00
#
_symmetry.space_group_name_H-M   'P 1'
#
loop_
_entity.id
_entity.type
_entity.pdbx_description
1 polymer ?
#
loop_
_entity_poly.entity_id
_entity_poly.type
_entity_poly.pdbx_seq_one_letter_code
_entity_poly.pdbx_strand_id
1 'polypeptide(L)'
;MAPVLYDRHTPEHHMIYVTHDMAMRDRREFRLVLIPAYGIMLIFLSTLIPAAVLWAFSLANVACLFVATAMGYVLTYEWLHLSYHLPPESFIGRLRLVSVLRHHHAVHHDPTLMQRWNFNVTVPLWDWVRGTIAPRDR
;
A
#
# COMPACT_ATOMS: atom_id res chain seq x y z
N MET A 1 16.56 8.78 1.27
CA MET A 1 15.75 7.66 0.77
C MET A 1 14.24 7.90 0.95
N ALA A 2 13.81 8.31 2.13
CA ALA A 2 12.41 8.71 2.37
C ALA A 2 11.87 9.80 1.42
N PRO A 3 12.64 10.87 1.04
CA PRO A 3 12.15 11.91 0.15
C PRO A 3 11.70 11.39 -1.21
N VAL A 4 12.45 10.48 -1.83
CA VAL A 4 12.14 9.97 -3.20
C VAL A 4 10.83 9.14 -3.23
N LEU A 5 10.57 8.34 -2.19
CA LEU A 5 9.31 7.60 -2.08
C LEU A 5 8.15 8.55 -1.79
N TYR A 6 8.36 9.54 -0.92
CA TYR A 6 7.39 10.58 -0.61
C TYR A 6 7.06 11.42 -1.85
N ASP A 7 8.07 11.90 -2.58
CA ASP A 7 7.89 12.76 -3.76
C ASP A 7 7.14 12.07 -4.90
N ARG A 8 7.28 10.75 -5.03
CA ARG A 8 6.52 9.97 -6.02
C ARG A 8 5.13 9.59 -5.53
N HIS A 9 5.00 9.16 -4.28
CA HIS A 9 3.72 8.73 -3.76
C HIS A 9 2.76 9.91 -3.58
N THR A 10 3.15 10.92 -2.81
CA THR A 10 2.22 12.01 -2.47
C THR A 10 2.02 13.01 -3.61
N PRO A 11 3.05 13.63 -4.23
CA PRO A 11 2.82 14.61 -5.30
C PRO A 11 2.38 13.98 -6.62
N GLU A 12 2.95 12.86 -7.05
CA GLU A 12 2.62 12.29 -8.36
C GLU A 12 1.36 11.42 -8.29
N HIS A 13 1.31 10.46 -7.37
CA HIS A 13 0.22 9.49 -7.27
C HIS A 13 -1.10 10.13 -6.83
N HIS A 14 -1.12 10.88 -5.71
CA HIS A 14 -2.33 11.53 -5.21
C HIS A 14 -2.82 12.70 -6.08
N MET A 15 -1.95 13.32 -6.89
CA MET A 15 -2.41 14.34 -7.85
C MET A 15 -3.09 13.74 -9.08
N ILE A 16 -2.71 12.53 -9.47
CA ILE A 16 -3.25 11.84 -10.65
C ILE A 16 -4.52 11.08 -10.28
N TYR A 17 -4.48 10.37 -9.15
CA TYR A 17 -5.60 9.56 -8.66
C TYR A 17 -6.33 10.31 -7.54
N VAL A 18 -7.38 11.00 -7.91
CA VAL A 18 -8.25 11.72 -6.97
C VAL A 18 -9.49 10.89 -6.63
N THR A 19 -10.20 11.23 -5.56
CA THR A 19 -11.35 10.48 -5.01
C THR A 19 -12.37 9.99 -6.05
N HIS A 20 -12.59 10.77 -7.10
CA HIS A 20 -13.58 10.45 -8.14
C HIS A 20 -12.98 9.74 -9.37
N ASP A 21 -11.66 9.68 -9.50
CA ASP A 21 -10.95 9.12 -10.64
C ASP A 21 -9.75 8.29 -10.17
N MET A 22 -10.06 7.14 -9.57
CA MET A 22 -9.09 6.23 -8.96
C MET A 22 -8.56 5.19 -9.94
N ALA A 23 -9.22 5.01 -11.11
CA ALA A 23 -8.88 3.94 -12.02
C ALA A 23 -7.72 4.30 -12.96
N MET A 24 -6.77 3.40 -13.09
CA MET A 24 -5.73 3.49 -14.12
C MET A 24 -6.35 3.43 -15.52
N ARG A 25 -5.85 4.27 -16.42
CA ARG A 25 -6.29 4.39 -17.82
C ARG A 25 -5.41 3.60 -18.79
N ASP A 26 -4.11 3.45 -18.45
CA ASP A 26 -3.09 2.79 -19.27
C ASP A 26 -2.18 1.91 -18.40
N ARG A 27 -1.62 0.85 -18.99
CA ARG A 27 -0.61 -0.02 -18.36
C ARG A 27 0.66 0.73 -17.94
N ARG A 28 0.98 1.85 -18.57
CA ARG A 28 2.13 2.69 -18.21
C ARG A 28 1.99 3.32 -16.83
N GLU A 29 0.76 3.41 -16.33
CA GLU A 29 0.46 3.98 -15.02
C GLU A 29 0.80 3.03 -13.86
N PHE A 30 1.10 1.73 -14.11
CA PHE A 30 1.61 0.82 -13.07
C PHE A 30 2.78 1.43 -12.28
N ARG A 31 3.67 2.15 -12.96
CA ARG A 31 4.81 2.82 -12.34
C ARG A 31 4.44 3.94 -11.36
N LEU A 32 3.23 4.46 -11.45
CA LEU A 32 2.70 5.52 -10.58
C LEU A 32 2.01 4.94 -9.34
N VAL A 33 1.46 3.74 -9.47
CA VAL A 33 0.75 3.04 -8.40
C VAL A 33 1.72 2.17 -7.59
N LEU A 34 2.58 1.42 -8.25
CA LEU A 34 3.48 0.47 -7.59
C LEU A 34 4.76 1.13 -7.07
N ILE A 35 5.27 0.61 -5.97
CA ILE A 35 6.59 0.98 -5.47
C ILE A 35 7.63 0.64 -6.54
N PRO A 36 8.55 1.56 -6.88
CA PRO A 36 9.60 1.27 -7.84
C PRO A 36 10.42 0.03 -7.45
N ALA A 37 10.80 -0.79 -8.44
CA ALA A 37 11.52 -2.05 -8.18
C ALA A 37 12.76 -1.88 -7.29
N TYR A 38 13.50 -0.77 -7.43
CA TYR A 38 14.63 -0.47 -6.55
C TYR A 38 14.19 -0.24 -5.09
N GLY A 39 13.01 0.33 -4.87
CA GLY A 39 12.44 0.53 -3.53
C GLY A 39 12.12 -0.82 -2.87
N ILE A 40 11.46 -1.71 -3.60
CA ILE A 40 11.19 -3.09 -3.13
C ILE A 40 12.51 -3.81 -2.85
N MET A 41 13.50 -3.70 -3.74
CA MET A 41 14.82 -4.30 -3.54
C MET A 41 15.50 -3.77 -2.27
N LEU A 42 15.42 -2.48 -2.00
CA LEU A 42 16.02 -1.88 -0.80
C LEU A 42 15.29 -2.31 0.48
N ILE A 43 13.96 -2.42 0.45
CA ILE A 43 13.18 -2.98 1.56
C ILE A 43 13.65 -4.42 1.80
N PHE A 44 13.79 -5.22 0.74
CA PHE A 44 14.27 -6.60 0.83
C PHE A 44 15.66 -6.67 1.46
N LEU A 45 16.61 -5.90 0.95
CA LEU A 45 17.97 -5.87 1.47
C LEU A 45 18.02 -5.45 2.95
N SER A 46 17.15 -4.52 3.36
CA SER A 46 17.07 -4.09 4.75
C SER A 46 16.62 -5.20 5.71
N THR A 47 15.84 -6.18 5.24
CA THR A 47 15.40 -7.33 6.05
C THR A 47 16.55 -8.32 6.32
N LEU A 48 17.59 -8.33 5.48
CA LEU A 48 18.71 -9.26 5.63
C LEU A 48 19.54 -8.97 6.88
N ILE A 49 19.61 -7.71 7.32
CA ILE A 49 20.39 -7.33 8.52
C ILE A 49 19.81 -7.97 9.79
N PRO A 50 18.53 -7.73 10.16
CA PRO A 50 17.94 -8.40 11.32
C PRO A 50 17.86 -9.93 11.15
N ALA A 51 17.67 -10.43 9.93
CA ALA A 51 17.71 -11.86 9.67
C ALA A 51 19.08 -12.46 9.95
N ALA A 52 20.17 -11.80 9.54
CA ALA A 52 21.55 -12.24 9.84
C ALA A 52 21.84 -12.23 11.34
N VAL A 53 21.35 -11.22 12.07
CA VAL A 53 21.46 -11.16 13.53
C VAL A 53 20.74 -12.36 14.16
N LEU A 54 19.49 -12.60 13.79
CA LEU A 54 18.73 -13.77 14.28
C LEU A 54 19.44 -15.09 13.98
N TRP A 55 20.00 -15.21 12.77
CA TRP A 55 20.76 -16.39 12.37
C TRP A 55 22.01 -16.61 13.24
N ALA A 56 22.76 -15.52 13.54
CA ALA A 56 23.94 -15.58 14.41
C ALA A 56 23.59 -16.03 15.83
N PHE A 57 22.37 -15.79 16.30
CA PHE A 57 21.86 -16.31 17.58
C PHE A 57 21.25 -17.74 17.45
N SER A 58 21.53 -18.47 16.39
CA SER A 58 20.99 -19.81 16.11
C SER A 58 19.47 -19.88 15.97
N LEU A 59 18.82 -18.75 15.65
CA LEU A 59 17.37 -18.62 15.44
C LEU A 59 17.02 -18.67 13.94
N ALA A 60 17.56 -19.63 13.20
CA ALA A 60 17.44 -19.72 11.75
C ALA A 60 15.97 -19.75 11.27
N ASN A 61 15.09 -20.52 11.93
CA ASN A 61 13.67 -20.58 11.57
C ASN A 61 12.97 -19.23 11.77
N VAL A 62 13.33 -18.49 12.83
CA VAL A 62 12.78 -17.17 13.10
C VAL A 62 13.27 -16.16 12.05
N ALA A 63 14.54 -16.23 11.65
CA ALA A 63 15.10 -15.42 10.58
C ALA A 63 14.36 -15.65 9.25
N CYS A 64 14.16 -16.89 8.86
CA CYS A 64 13.42 -17.25 7.65
C CYS A 64 11.96 -16.77 7.72
N LEU A 65 11.29 -16.99 8.84
CA LEU A 65 9.90 -16.53 9.03
C LEU A 65 9.79 -15.01 8.97
N PHE A 66 10.74 -14.29 9.58
CA PHE A 66 10.80 -12.83 9.53
C PHE A 66 10.89 -12.33 8.08
N VAL A 67 11.83 -12.85 7.29
CA VAL A 67 11.99 -12.46 5.87
C VAL A 67 10.74 -12.81 5.07
N ALA A 68 10.22 -14.03 5.23
CA ALA A 68 9.01 -14.48 4.52
C ALA A 68 7.79 -13.61 4.85
N THR A 69 7.61 -13.25 6.13
CA THR A 69 6.51 -12.39 6.57
C THR A 69 6.66 -10.97 6.03
N ALA A 70 7.86 -10.38 6.09
CA ALA A 70 8.13 -9.06 5.55
C ALA A 70 7.86 -8.99 4.04
N MET A 71 8.31 -9.99 3.29
CA MET A 71 8.06 -10.07 1.85
C MET A 71 6.60 -10.31 1.52
N GLY A 72 5.94 -11.22 2.25
CA GLY A 72 4.50 -11.46 2.10
C GLY A 72 3.69 -10.18 2.33
N TYR A 73 4.07 -9.37 3.33
CA TYR A 73 3.45 -8.08 3.60
C TYR A 73 3.63 -7.10 2.43
N VAL A 74 4.86 -6.93 1.92
CA VAL A 74 5.13 -6.03 0.79
C VAL A 74 4.36 -6.45 -0.46
N LEU A 75 4.38 -7.74 -0.80
CA LEU A 75 3.64 -8.25 -1.96
C LEU A 75 2.12 -8.07 -1.82
N THR A 76 1.60 -8.31 -0.62
CA THR A 76 0.16 -8.10 -0.33
C THR A 76 -0.20 -6.62 -0.43
N TYR A 77 0.66 -5.73 0.09
CA TYR A 77 0.50 -4.28 -0.02
C TYR A 77 0.42 -3.86 -1.49
N GLU A 78 1.42 -4.24 -2.31
CA GLU A 78 1.47 -3.90 -3.73
C GLU A 78 0.24 -4.42 -4.49
N TRP A 79 -0.15 -5.69 -4.23
CA TRP A 79 -1.29 -6.30 -4.89
C TRP A 79 -2.62 -5.63 -4.52
N LEU A 80 -2.86 -5.37 -3.25
CA LEU A 80 -4.08 -4.70 -2.78
C LEU A 80 -4.14 -3.26 -3.30
N HIS A 81 -3.05 -2.51 -3.17
CA HIS A 81 -2.97 -1.13 -3.65
C HIS A 81 -3.25 -1.04 -5.15
N LEU A 82 -2.57 -1.88 -5.94
CA LEU A 82 -2.85 -2.00 -7.38
C LEU A 82 -4.32 -2.33 -7.66
N SER A 83 -4.91 -3.27 -6.91
CA SER A 83 -6.30 -3.69 -7.09
C SER A 83 -7.30 -2.55 -6.94
N TYR A 84 -7.00 -1.55 -6.10
CA TYR A 84 -7.85 -0.38 -5.90
C TYR A 84 -7.83 0.58 -7.08
N HIS A 85 -6.76 0.57 -7.86
CA HIS A 85 -6.57 1.39 -9.06
C HIS A 85 -6.94 0.66 -10.37
N LEU A 86 -7.34 -0.61 -10.32
CA LEU A 86 -7.85 -1.29 -11.50
C LEU A 86 -9.26 -0.78 -11.87
N PRO A 87 -9.63 -0.80 -13.17
CA PRO A 87 -10.98 -0.45 -13.58
C PRO A 87 -12.05 -1.24 -12.81
N PRO A 88 -13.13 -0.59 -12.33
CA PRO A 88 -14.20 -1.26 -11.58
C PRO A 88 -14.84 -2.44 -12.34
N GLU A 89 -14.82 -2.39 -13.67
CA GLU A 89 -15.37 -3.41 -14.56
C GLU A 89 -14.47 -4.65 -14.71
N SER A 90 -13.21 -4.55 -14.30
CA SER A 90 -12.25 -5.66 -14.37
C SER A 90 -12.66 -6.80 -13.42
N PHE A 91 -12.19 -8.01 -13.71
CA PHE A 91 -12.45 -9.17 -12.84
C PHE A 91 -12.10 -8.91 -11.37
N ILE A 92 -10.91 -8.35 -11.11
CA ILE A 92 -10.47 -7.98 -9.76
C ILE A 92 -11.30 -6.82 -9.20
N GLY A 93 -11.58 -5.79 -10.01
CA GLY A 93 -12.33 -4.61 -9.60
C GLY A 93 -13.75 -4.90 -9.12
N ARG A 94 -14.37 -5.97 -9.62
CA ARG A 94 -15.72 -6.43 -9.23
C ARG A 94 -15.76 -7.21 -7.92
N LEU A 95 -14.62 -7.64 -7.39
CA LEU A 95 -14.61 -8.36 -6.13
C LEU A 95 -15.12 -7.47 -5.00
N ARG A 96 -16.09 -7.97 -4.23
CA ARG A 96 -16.74 -7.22 -3.14
C ARG A 96 -15.72 -6.67 -2.13
N LEU A 97 -14.71 -7.48 -1.78
CA LEU A 97 -13.64 -7.07 -0.88
C LEU A 97 -12.86 -5.87 -1.46
N VAL A 98 -12.47 -5.96 -2.75
CA VAL A 98 -11.74 -4.89 -3.44
C VAL A 98 -12.59 -3.63 -3.51
N SER A 99 -13.89 -3.74 -3.82
CA SER A 99 -14.80 -2.60 -3.89
C SER A 99 -14.92 -1.87 -2.54
N VAL A 100 -15.05 -2.61 -1.44
CA VAL A 100 -15.13 -2.03 -0.09
C VAL A 100 -13.83 -1.33 0.31
N LEU A 101 -12.68 -2.00 0.08
CA LEU A 101 -11.37 -1.44 0.42
C LEU A 101 -10.98 -0.28 -0.49
N ARG A 102 -11.39 -0.32 -1.77
CA ARG A 102 -11.23 0.82 -2.69
C ARG A 102 -11.94 2.07 -2.19
N HIS A 103 -13.15 1.94 -1.64
CA HIS A 103 -13.86 3.08 -1.06
C HIS A 103 -13.06 3.70 0.10
N HIS A 104 -12.51 2.87 0.99
CA HIS A 104 -11.63 3.33 2.07
C HIS A 104 -10.39 4.06 1.51
N HIS A 105 -9.77 3.48 0.48
CA HIS A 105 -8.59 4.04 -0.18
C HIS A 105 -8.91 5.33 -0.95
N ALA A 106 -10.09 5.46 -1.57
CA ALA A 106 -10.52 6.69 -2.22
C ALA A 106 -10.63 7.87 -1.25
N VAL A 107 -11.07 7.63 -0.01
CA VAL A 107 -11.04 8.65 1.06
C VAL A 107 -9.61 9.02 1.46
N HIS A 108 -8.68 8.06 1.45
CA HIS A 108 -7.25 8.33 1.63
C HIS A 108 -6.69 9.27 0.56
N HIS A 109 -7.22 9.22 -0.67
CA HIS A 109 -6.85 10.11 -1.77
C HIS A 109 -7.57 11.48 -1.75
N ASP A 110 -8.47 11.71 -0.79
CA ASP A 110 -9.14 13.02 -0.67
C ASP A 110 -8.21 14.04 0.00
N PRO A 111 -7.82 15.14 -0.71
CA PRO A 111 -6.88 16.12 -0.17
C PRO A 111 -7.39 16.81 1.11
N THR A 112 -8.70 16.83 1.34
CA THR A 112 -9.32 17.45 2.51
C THR A 112 -9.36 16.51 3.71
N LEU A 113 -9.28 15.21 3.51
CA LEU A 113 -9.45 14.17 4.51
C LEU A 113 -8.15 13.41 4.82
N MET A 114 -7.24 13.24 3.84
CA MET A 114 -6.04 12.40 3.91
C MET A 114 -5.09 12.73 5.07
N GLN A 115 -5.11 13.96 5.60
CA GLN A 115 -4.27 14.36 6.74
C GLN A 115 -4.87 14.01 8.10
N ARG A 116 -6.13 13.60 8.16
CA ARG A 116 -6.85 13.34 9.41
C ARG A 116 -7.48 11.95 9.49
N TRP A 117 -7.77 11.34 8.33
CA TRP A 117 -8.58 10.13 8.22
C TRP A 117 -7.96 9.12 7.26
N ASN A 118 -8.31 7.85 7.42
CA ASN A 118 -7.97 6.75 6.52
C ASN A 118 -6.48 6.68 6.17
N PHE A 119 -5.63 6.61 7.18
CA PHE A 119 -4.17 6.56 6.98
C PHE A 119 -3.69 5.22 6.40
N ASN A 120 -4.44 4.13 6.62
CA ASN A 120 -4.10 2.83 6.06
C ASN A 120 -4.42 2.77 4.57
N VAL A 121 -3.40 2.52 3.76
CA VAL A 121 -3.54 2.40 2.30
C VAL A 121 -4.26 1.11 1.91
N THR A 122 -4.04 -0.01 2.63
CA THR A 122 -4.53 -1.33 2.26
C THR A 122 -5.76 -1.77 3.05
N VAL A 123 -5.57 -2.21 4.29
CA VAL A 123 -6.64 -2.71 5.15
C VAL A 123 -6.81 -1.76 6.32
N PRO A 124 -8.04 -1.28 6.63
CA PRO A 124 -8.28 -0.22 7.63
C PRO A 124 -8.19 -0.70 9.08
N LEU A 125 -7.40 -1.73 9.36
CA LEU A 125 -7.30 -2.31 10.71
C LEU A 125 -6.79 -1.30 11.74
N TRP A 126 -5.72 -0.57 11.39
CA TRP A 126 -5.12 0.39 12.30
C TRP A 126 -5.95 1.67 12.42
N ASP A 127 -6.59 2.08 11.33
CA ASP A 127 -7.57 3.19 11.36
C ASP A 127 -8.76 2.85 12.27
N TRP A 128 -9.23 1.61 12.24
CA TRP A 128 -10.26 1.15 13.14
C TRP A 128 -9.81 1.19 14.61
N VAL A 129 -8.61 0.68 14.91
CA VAL A 129 -8.06 0.68 16.28
C VAL A 129 -7.86 2.11 16.81
N ARG A 130 -7.45 3.05 15.94
CA ARG A 130 -7.19 4.46 16.31
C ARG A 130 -8.42 5.37 16.21
N GLY A 131 -9.54 4.89 15.68
CA GLY A 131 -10.72 5.71 15.43
C GLY A 131 -10.50 6.76 14.34
N THR A 132 -9.65 6.48 13.35
CA THR A 132 -9.31 7.38 12.24
C THR A 132 -10.00 7.00 10.93
N ILE A 133 -11.08 6.22 10.98
CA ILE A 133 -11.97 5.99 9.83
C ILE A 133 -12.83 7.24 9.62
N ALA A 134 -12.87 7.77 8.41
CA ALA A 134 -13.67 8.95 8.09
C ALA A 134 -15.16 8.70 8.36
N PRO A 135 -15.89 9.65 8.97
CA PRO A 135 -17.34 9.57 9.12
C PRO A 135 -18.05 9.48 7.77
N ARG A 136 -19.14 8.69 7.70
CA ARG A 136 -19.90 8.46 6.45
C ARG A 136 -20.68 9.68 5.94
N ASP A 137 -20.86 10.68 6.78
CA ASP A 137 -21.74 11.83 6.52
C ASP A 137 -21.00 13.11 6.10
N ARG A 138 -19.81 12.96 5.53
CA ARG A 138 -19.02 14.10 5.04
C ARG A 138 -18.55 13.90 3.61
#